data_0cdf20438155de8d138354f5dacfa7ea
#
_entry.id   0cdf20438155de8d138354f5dacfa7ea
#
_cell.length_a   1.000
_cell.length_b   1.000
_cell.length_c   1.000
_cell.angle_alpha   90.00
_cell.angle_beta   90.00
_cell.angle_gamma   90.00
#
_symmetry.space_group_name_H-M   'P 1'
#
loop_
_entity.id
_entity.type
_entity.pdbx_description
1 polymer ?
#
loop_
_entity_poly.entity_id
_entity_poly.type
_entity_poly.pdbx_seq_one_letter_code
_entity_poly.pdbx_strand_id
1 'polypeptide(L)'
;MHVPFDGWTETTLDMASQDSEGNKDAWRQLFDNKVSRAFAHYNQRADRMMAEAFYDWLDASDMPPPVHVKIRQLILIRLEAARPHKEVVRKSLSYLSRPEHAKLAATALYATIDEMWRCAGDTSTDYNFYTKRASLSAVYSATLLAFLVDDTDDMSKTEAFLDRRLADIAKIPSMKRPFIAAAQTFQQRVQERASRFAQKMANRR
;
A
#
# COMPACT_ATOMS: atom_id res chain seq x y z
N MET A 1 19.55 -2.99 -14.43
CA MET A 1 18.61 -2.46 -13.37
C MET A 1 19.41 -1.59 -12.42
N HIS A 2 19.16 -0.27 -12.34
CA HIS A 2 20.05 0.71 -11.67
C HIS A 2 19.57 1.12 -10.27
N VAL A 3 18.25 1.06 -10.02
CA VAL A 3 17.64 1.47 -8.73
C VAL A 3 18.27 0.83 -7.49
N PRO A 4 18.71 -0.45 -7.47
CA PRO A 4 19.35 -1.06 -6.31
C PRO A 4 20.62 -0.31 -5.85
N PHE A 5 21.34 0.33 -6.76
CA PHE A 5 22.60 1.02 -6.48
C PHE A 5 22.35 2.49 -6.10
N ASP A 6 21.72 3.24 -7.00
CA ASP A 6 21.64 4.70 -6.92
C ASP A 6 20.28 5.22 -6.45
N GLY A 7 19.32 4.32 -6.22
CA GLY A 7 17.96 4.67 -5.78
C GLY A 7 17.14 5.33 -6.89
N TRP A 8 16.07 6.02 -6.48
CA TRP A 8 15.16 6.72 -7.38
C TRP A 8 15.68 8.13 -7.66
N THR A 9 16.47 8.28 -8.72
CA THR A 9 17.07 9.54 -9.16
C THR A 9 16.86 9.73 -10.66
N GLU A 10 17.03 10.96 -11.16
CA GLU A 10 17.01 11.22 -12.61
C GLU A 10 18.12 10.46 -13.32
N THR A 11 19.32 10.46 -12.75
CA THR A 11 20.47 9.74 -13.30
C THR A 11 20.18 8.25 -13.44
N THR A 12 19.53 7.64 -12.45
CA THR A 12 19.12 6.24 -12.50
C THR A 12 18.13 5.97 -13.65
N LEU A 13 17.17 6.89 -13.85
CA LEU A 13 16.20 6.76 -14.93
C LEU A 13 16.83 7.04 -16.30
N ASP A 14 17.78 7.96 -16.40
CA ASP A 14 18.57 8.20 -17.61
C ASP A 14 19.32 6.93 -18.05
N MET A 15 20.02 6.28 -17.11
CA MET A 15 20.73 5.02 -17.38
C MET A 15 19.76 3.89 -17.77
N ALA A 16 18.65 3.75 -17.03
CA ALA A 16 17.65 2.72 -17.33
C ALA A 16 17.01 2.92 -18.71
N SER A 17 16.68 4.16 -19.07
CA SER A 17 16.16 4.50 -20.40
C SER A 17 17.17 4.27 -21.51
N GLN A 18 18.45 4.61 -21.28
CA GLN A 18 19.50 4.34 -22.24
C GLN A 18 19.65 2.85 -22.51
N ASP A 19 19.60 2.01 -21.46
CA ASP A 19 19.73 0.56 -21.59
C ASP A 19 18.53 -0.10 -22.30
N SER A 20 17.32 0.42 -22.09
CA SER A 20 16.08 -0.19 -22.64
C SER A 20 15.70 0.33 -24.01
N GLU A 21 15.82 1.64 -24.21
CA GLU A 21 15.30 2.35 -25.39
C GLU A 21 16.40 2.94 -26.27
N GLY A 22 17.67 2.86 -25.85
CA GLY A 22 18.78 3.53 -26.51
C GLY A 22 18.72 5.07 -26.45
N ASN A 23 17.77 5.62 -25.65
CA ASN A 23 17.53 7.04 -25.48
C ASN A 23 17.39 7.39 -23.99
N LYS A 24 18.39 8.06 -23.44
CA LYS A 24 18.42 8.45 -22.01
C LYS A 24 17.24 9.32 -21.58
N ASP A 25 16.61 10.07 -22.50
CA ASP A 25 15.56 11.00 -22.20
C ASP A 25 14.14 10.42 -22.38
N ALA A 26 14.00 9.15 -22.79
CA ALA A 26 12.71 8.53 -23.04
C ALA A 26 11.80 8.55 -21.79
N TRP A 27 12.34 8.31 -20.60
CA TRP A 27 11.57 8.34 -19.36
C TRP A 27 10.93 9.71 -19.06
N ARG A 28 11.56 10.83 -19.51
CA ARG A 28 11.04 12.17 -19.31
C ARG A 28 9.73 12.39 -20.06
N GLN A 29 9.63 11.85 -21.26
CA GLN A 29 8.40 11.89 -22.06
C GLN A 29 7.31 11.00 -21.42
N LEU A 30 7.68 9.81 -20.93
CA LEU A 30 6.72 8.86 -20.33
C LEU A 30 6.19 9.33 -18.97
N PHE A 31 7.01 10.01 -18.17
CA PHE A 31 6.70 10.36 -16.79
C PHE A 31 6.68 11.87 -16.51
N ASP A 32 6.51 12.71 -17.55
CA ASP A 32 6.50 14.18 -17.46
C ASP A 32 7.69 14.73 -16.65
N ASN A 33 8.88 14.20 -16.89
CA ASN A 33 10.12 14.60 -16.23
C ASN A 33 10.03 14.49 -14.68
N LYS A 34 9.28 13.52 -14.16
CA LYS A 34 9.07 13.34 -12.69
C LYS A 34 9.44 11.94 -12.24
N VAL A 35 10.51 11.81 -11.47
CA VAL A 35 10.92 10.55 -10.82
C VAL A 35 9.78 9.95 -9.99
N SER A 36 8.97 10.78 -9.32
CA SER A 36 7.82 10.34 -8.54
C SER A 36 6.75 9.63 -9.37
N ARG A 37 6.59 10.00 -10.66
CA ARG A 37 5.67 9.30 -11.57
C ARG A 37 6.23 7.96 -12.02
N ALA A 38 7.54 7.88 -12.28
CA ALA A 38 8.19 6.62 -12.58
C ALA A 38 8.08 5.65 -11.40
N PHE A 39 8.30 6.13 -10.17
CA PHE A 39 8.06 5.35 -8.97
C PHE A 39 6.59 4.89 -8.84
N ALA A 40 5.63 5.78 -9.03
CA ALA A 40 4.21 5.43 -8.96
C ALA A 40 3.83 4.36 -9.99
N HIS A 41 4.35 4.46 -11.21
CA HIS A 41 4.16 3.46 -12.26
C HIS A 41 4.76 2.09 -11.87
N TYR A 42 5.98 2.09 -11.32
CA TYR A 42 6.62 0.88 -10.81
C TYR A 42 5.76 0.20 -9.72
N ASN A 43 5.30 0.96 -8.73
CA ASN A 43 4.43 0.42 -7.67
C ASN A 43 3.13 -0.14 -8.23
N GLN A 44 2.46 0.60 -9.12
CA GLN A 44 1.23 0.16 -9.76
C GLN A 44 1.42 -1.12 -10.59
N ARG A 45 2.55 -1.24 -11.32
CA ARG A 45 2.88 -2.47 -12.04
C ARG A 45 3.01 -3.64 -11.09
N ALA A 46 3.71 -3.46 -9.98
CA ALA A 46 3.88 -4.51 -8.98
C ALA A 46 2.55 -4.91 -8.31
N ASP A 47 1.61 -3.97 -8.13
CA ASP A 47 0.26 -4.26 -7.64
C ASP A 47 -0.56 -5.06 -8.68
N ARG A 48 -0.44 -4.75 -9.98
CA ARG A 48 -1.08 -5.54 -11.05
C ARG A 48 -0.53 -6.97 -11.10
N MET A 49 0.80 -7.14 -11.06
CA MET A 49 1.42 -8.47 -11.03
C MET A 49 1.00 -9.29 -9.82
N MET A 50 0.85 -8.65 -8.66
CA MET A 50 0.29 -9.29 -7.47
C MET A 50 -1.14 -9.77 -7.71
N ALA A 51 -1.99 -8.93 -8.32
CA ALA A 51 -3.38 -9.28 -8.61
C ALA A 51 -3.48 -10.45 -9.60
N GLU A 52 -2.70 -10.43 -10.68
CA GLU A 52 -2.62 -11.49 -11.67
C GLU A 52 -2.22 -12.82 -11.02
N ALA A 53 -1.11 -12.86 -10.29
CA ALA A 53 -0.65 -14.07 -9.61
C ALA A 53 -1.62 -14.54 -8.51
N PHE A 54 -2.37 -13.63 -7.89
CA PHE A 54 -3.40 -14.00 -6.93
C PHE A 54 -4.59 -14.66 -7.59
N TYR A 55 -5.04 -14.20 -8.76
CA TYR A 55 -6.14 -14.86 -9.47
C TYR A 55 -5.73 -16.24 -9.98
N ASP A 56 -4.50 -16.42 -10.48
CA ASP A 56 -3.97 -17.75 -10.83
C ASP A 56 -3.97 -18.70 -9.62
N TRP A 57 -3.56 -18.21 -8.45
CA TRP A 57 -3.61 -18.98 -7.20
C TRP A 57 -5.05 -19.31 -6.78
N LEU A 58 -5.97 -18.37 -6.95
CA LEU A 58 -7.38 -18.56 -6.59
C LEU A 58 -8.07 -19.59 -7.49
N ASP A 59 -7.78 -19.56 -8.79
CA ASP A 59 -8.33 -20.49 -9.78
C ASP A 59 -7.79 -21.91 -9.58
N ALA A 60 -6.59 -22.07 -9.01
CA ALA A 60 -6.03 -23.35 -8.63
C ALA A 60 -6.59 -23.91 -7.31
N SER A 61 -7.45 -23.17 -6.61
CA SER A 61 -8.03 -23.58 -5.32
C SER A 61 -9.36 -24.32 -5.52
N ASP A 62 -9.48 -25.52 -4.98
CA ASP A 62 -10.70 -26.37 -5.09
C ASP A 62 -11.96 -25.70 -4.48
N MET A 63 -11.77 -24.84 -3.47
CA MET A 63 -12.84 -24.10 -2.83
C MET A 63 -12.41 -22.63 -2.57
N PRO A 64 -13.35 -21.67 -2.68
CA PRO A 64 -13.02 -20.28 -2.43
C PRO A 64 -12.55 -20.06 -0.99
N PRO A 65 -11.27 -19.65 -0.79
CA PRO A 65 -10.71 -19.48 0.55
C PRO A 65 -11.35 -18.30 1.28
N PRO A 66 -11.38 -18.32 2.62
CA PRO A 66 -11.91 -17.21 3.42
C PRO A 66 -11.06 -15.94 3.26
N VAL A 67 -11.67 -14.78 3.49
CA VAL A 67 -11.06 -13.46 3.23
C VAL A 67 -9.70 -13.27 3.91
N HIS A 68 -9.53 -13.75 5.14
CA HIS A 68 -8.24 -13.61 5.84
C HIS A 68 -7.11 -14.42 5.17
N VAL A 69 -7.43 -15.58 4.59
CA VAL A 69 -6.49 -16.39 3.82
C VAL A 69 -6.13 -15.68 2.51
N LYS A 70 -7.11 -15.09 1.83
CA LYS A 70 -6.89 -14.28 0.62
C LYS A 70 -5.96 -13.10 0.89
N ILE A 71 -6.20 -12.35 1.96
CA ILE A 71 -5.35 -11.21 2.36
C ILE A 71 -3.93 -11.66 2.70
N ARG A 72 -3.77 -12.75 3.45
CA ARG A 72 -2.45 -13.36 3.73
C ARG A 72 -1.72 -13.67 2.43
N GLN A 73 -2.38 -14.36 1.52
CA GLN A 73 -1.78 -14.77 0.24
C GLN A 73 -1.38 -13.59 -0.63
N LEU A 74 -2.22 -12.55 -0.73
CA LEU A 74 -1.90 -11.33 -1.46
C LEU A 74 -0.63 -10.66 -0.95
N ILE A 75 -0.46 -10.54 0.37
CA ILE A 75 0.76 -9.99 0.97
C ILE A 75 1.97 -10.86 0.60
N LEU A 76 1.86 -12.19 0.74
CA LEU A 76 2.96 -13.10 0.43
C LEU A 76 3.36 -13.04 -1.05
N ILE A 77 2.41 -13.08 -1.98
CA ILE A 77 2.68 -12.93 -3.42
C ILE A 77 3.42 -11.63 -3.70
N ARG A 78 2.99 -10.52 -3.08
CA ARG A 78 3.61 -9.20 -3.27
C ARG A 78 5.06 -9.16 -2.78
N LEU A 79 5.34 -9.81 -1.64
CA LEU A 79 6.68 -9.87 -1.05
C LEU A 79 7.58 -10.88 -1.76
N GLU A 80 7.04 -12.04 -2.17
CA GLU A 80 7.79 -13.04 -2.93
C GLU A 80 8.28 -12.48 -4.27
N ALA A 81 7.42 -11.76 -4.99
CA ALA A 81 7.81 -11.07 -6.22
C ALA A 81 8.92 -10.01 -5.98
N ALA A 82 8.99 -9.43 -4.78
CA ALA A 82 10.02 -8.47 -4.40
C ALA A 82 11.31 -9.12 -3.86
N ARG A 83 11.29 -10.41 -3.54
CA ARG A 83 12.41 -11.13 -2.89
C ARG A 83 13.74 -11.01 -3.66
N PRO A 84 13.80 -11.20 -4.99
CA PRO A 84 15.04 -11.03 -5.75
C PRO A 84 15.54 -9.59 -5.79
N HIS A 85 14.71 -8.64 -5.37
CA HIS A 85 14.92 -7.20 -5.52
C HIS A 85 14.78 -6.43 -4.20
N LYS A 86 15.17 -7.03 -3.05
CA LYS A 86 15.06 -6.40 -1.72
C LYS A 86 15.71 -5.01 -1.66
N GLU A 87 16.82 -4.80 -2.39
CA GLU A 87 17.49 -3.50 -2.43
C GLU A 87 16.64 -2.43 -3.13
N VAL A 88 15.87 -2.78 -4.16
CA VAL A 88 14.89 -1.84 -4.76
C VAL A 88 13.87 -1.41 -3.73
N VAL A 89 13.38 -2.34 -2.90
CA VAL A 89 12.43 -2.04 -1.83
C VAL A 89 13.05 -1.10 -0.79
N ARG A 90 14.29 -1.35 -0.35
CA ARG A 90 15.01 -0.46 0.59
C ARG A 90 15.17 0.95 0.03
N LYS A 91 15.61 1.08 -1.23
CA LYS A 91 15.76 2.36 -1.92
C LYS A 91 14.41 3.06 -2.11
N SER A 92 13.34 2.30 -2.36
CA SER A 92 11.98 2.83 -2.44
C SER A 92 11.51 3.40 -1.10
N LEU A 93 11.71 2.70 0.00
CA LEU A 93 11.37 3.21 1.33
C LEU A 93 12.20 4.43 1.71
N SER A 94 13.50 4.43 1.39
CA SER A 94 14.37 5.60 1.59
C SER A 94 13.90 6.81 0.78
N TYR A 95 13.48 6.61 -0.47
CA TYR A 95 12.93 7.66 -1.32
C TYR A 95 11.62 8.22 -0.73
N LEU A 96 10.72 7.34 -0.30
CA LEU A 96 9.42 7.70 0.25
C LEU A 96 9.48 8.32 1.66
N SER A 97 10.57 8.08 2.42
CA SER A 97 10.74 8.63 3.77
C SER A 97 11.00 10.13 3.81
N ARG A 98 11.31 10.74 2.67
CA ARG A 98 11.53 12.18 2.58
C ARG A 98 10.22 12.94 2.76
N PRO A 99 10.20 14.05 3.51
CA PRO A 99 8.97 14.83 3.78
C PRO A 99 8.22 15.26 2.52
N GLU A 100 8.94 15.63 1.45
CA GLU A 100 8.36 16.02 0.16
C GLU A 100 7.62 14.88 -0.54
N HIS A 101 7.92 13.63 -0.20
CA HIS A 101 7.27 12.43 -0.76
C HIS A 101 6.18 11.83 0.15
N ALA A 102 5.83 12.46 1.28
CA ALA A 102 4.85 11.93 2.22
C ALA A 102 3.49 11.65 1.57
N LYS A 103 3.01 12.54 0.68
CA LYS A 103 1.78 12.32 -0.07
C LYS A 103 1.91 11.15 -1.03
N LEU A 104 3.03 11.00 -1.72
CA LEU A 104 3.30 9.89 -2.63
C LEU A 104 3.32 8.56 -1.86
N ALA A 105 3.99 8.52 -0.71
CA ALA A 105 4.05 7.35 0.16
C ALA A 105 2.67 6.90 0.63
N ALA A 106 1.85 7.85 1.11
CA ALA A 106 0.49 7.57 1.55
C ALA A 106 -0.39 7.07 0.38
N THR A 107 -0.29 7.69 -0.80
CA THR A 107 -1.05 7.30 -1.98
C THR A 107 -0.65 5.91 -2.49
N ALA A 108 0.65 5.62 -2.55
CA ALA A 108 1.16 4.32 -2.99
C ALA A 108 0.74 3.19 -2.04
N LEU A 109 0.88 3.40 -0.73
CA LEU A 109 0.42 2.44 0.28
C LEU A 109 -1.08 2.20 0.17
N TYR A 110 -1.87 3.28 0.10
CA TYR A 110 -3.32 3.17 -0.03
C TYR A 110 -3.73 2.37 -1.27
N ALA A 111 -3.12 2.64 -2.43
CA ALA A 111 -3.42 1.95 -3.68
C ALA A 111 -3.15 0.45 -3.57
N THR A 112 -1.99 0.06 -3.01
CA THR A 112 -1.65 -1.35 -2.79
C THR A 112 -2.66 -2.05 -1.87
N ILE A 113 -3.04 -1.41 -0.76
CA ILE A 113 -4.00 -1.96 0.20
C ILE A 113 -5.41 -2.05 -0.38
N ASP A 114 -5.83 -1.04 -1.14
CA ASP A 114 -7.13 -1.03 -1.81
C ASP A 114 -7.22 -2.16 -2.84
N GLU A 115 -6.16 -2.37 -3.62
CA GLU A 115 -6.06 -3.48 -4.57
C GLU A 115 -6.14 -4.84 -3.87
N MET A 116 -5.45 -5.03 -2.73
CA MET A 116 -5.55 -6.26 -1.93
C MET A 116 -6.98 -6.53 -1.47
N TRP A 117 -7.69 -5.50 -0.99
CA TRP A 117 -9.09 -5.66 -0.56
C TRP A 117 -10.02 -5.94 -1.73
N ARG A 118 -9.80 -5.28 -2.88
CA ARG A 118 -10.55 -5.53 -4.12
C ARG A 118 -10.40 -6.98 -4.59
N CYS A 119 -9.16 -7.50 -4.64
CA CYS A 119 -8.88 -8.89 -4.99
C CYS A 119 -9.49 -9.88 -3.99
N ALA A 120 -9.50 -9.54 -2.70
CA ALA A 120 -10.12 -10.38 -1.67
C ALA A 120 -11.66 -10.42 -1.75
N GLY A 121 -12.28 -9.57 -2.59
CA GLY A 121 -13.73 -9.50 -2.77
C GLY A 121 -14.43 -8.62 -1.73
N ASP A 122 -13.75 -7.58 -1.21
CA ASP A 122 -14.37 -6.63 -0.28
C ASP A 122 -15.35 -5.70 -0.98
N THR A 123 -16.61 -5.74 -0.56
CA THR A 123 -17.70 -4.88 -1.06
C THR A 123 -18.13 -3.84 -0.02
N SER A 124 -17.38 -3.67 1.06
CA SER A 124 -17.74 -2.74 2.14
C SER A 124 -17.70 -1.30 1.65
N THR A 125 -18.74 -0.52 1.98
CA THR A 125 -18.85 0.92 1.67
C THR A 125 -19.00 1.78 2.92
N ASP A 126 -19.10 1.14 4.08
CA ASP A 126 -19.36 1.75 5.38
C ASP A 126 -18.06 2.04 6.18
N TYR A 127 -18.21 2.31 7.47
CA TYR A 127 -17.09 2.51 8.40
C TYR A 127 -16.06 1.36 8.39
N ASN A 128 -16.50 0.12 8.12
CA ASN A 128 -15.60 -1.02 8.03
C ASN A 128 -14.60 -0.88 6.88
N PHE A 129 -15.00 -0.18 5.80
CA PHE A 129 -14.12 0.13 4.68
C PHE A 129 -12.81 0.79 5.14
N TYR A 130 -12.91 1.89 5.89
CA TYR A 130 -11.73 2.65 6.35
C TYR A 130 -10.92 1.88 7.40
N THR A 131 -11.61 1.22 8.34
CA THR A 131 -10.95 0.47 9.41
C THR A 131 -10.17 -0.73 8.85
N LYS A 132 -10.72 -1.46 7.90
CA LYS A 132 -10.06 -2.58 7.22
C LYS A 132 -8.79 -2.10 6.52
N ARG A 133 -8.86 -1.01 5.76
CA ARG A 133 -7.72 -0.45 5.04
C ARG A 133 -6.64 0.07 5.98
N ALA A 134 -7.00 0.79 7.03
CA ALA A 134 -6.05 1.28 8.02
C ALA A 134 -5.34 0.13 8.76
N SER A 135 -6.09 -0.90 9.19
CA SER A 135 -5.51 -2.07 9.85
C SER A 135 -4.57 -2.84 8.93
N LEU A 136 -4.97 -3.07 7.68
CA LEU A 136 -4.13 -3.78 6.72
C LEU A 136 -2.89 -2.95 6.33
N SER A 137 -3.00 -1.62 6.24
CA SER A 137 -1.85 -0.73 6.02
C SER A 137 -0.80 -0.90 7.11
N ALA A 138 -1.21 -0.97 8.38
CA ALA A 138 -0.30 -1.20 9.50
C ALA A 138 0.36 -2.57 9.44
N VAL A 139 -0.42 -3.65 9.16
CA VAL A 139 0.14 -5.02 9.02
C VAL A 139 1.10 -5.10 7.86
N TYR A 140 0.71 -4.62 6.69
CA TYR A 140 1.53 -4.67 5.48
C TYR A 140 2.85 -3.90 5.68
N SER A 141 2.80 -2.67 6.20
CA SER A 141 3.99 -1.87 6.45
C SER A 141 4.94 -2.54 7.45
N ALA A 142 4.41 -3.09 8.55
CA ALA A 142 5.22 -3.81 9.53
C ALA A 142 5.82 -5.08 8.93
N THR A 143 5.05 -5.84 8.13
CA THR A 143 5.53 -7.05 7.45
C THR A 143 6.58 -6.75 6.40
N LEU A 144 6.42 -5.64 5.66
CA LEU A 144 7.42 -5.17 4.69
C LEU A 144 8.78 -4.87 5.37
N LEU A 145 8.76 -4.28 6.57
CA LEU A 145 9.98 -4.05 7.34
C LEU A 145 10.60 -5.36 7.84
N ALA A 146 9.77 -6.31 8.31
CA ALA A 146 10.24 -7.64 8.70
C ALA A 146 10.85 -8.39 7.52
N PHE A 147 10.24 -8.32 6.34
CA PHE A 147 10.75 -8.89 5.10
C PHE A 147 12.15 -8.36 4.71
N LEU A 148 12.42 -7.08 4.91
CA LEU A 148 13.71 -6.50 4.57
C LEU A 148 14.86 -7.01 5.43
N VAL A 149 14.60 -7.45 6.65
CA VAL A 149 15.58 -8.00 7.58
C VAL A 149 15.57 -9.53 7.65
N ASP A 150 14.62 -10.18 6.95
CA ASP A 150 14.54 -11.62 6.84
C ASP A 150 15.68 -12.15 5.97
N ASP A 151 16.54 -12.97 6.56
CA ASP A 151 17.72 -13.61 5.95
C ASP A 151 17.47 -15.06 5.55
N THR A 152 16.23 -15.56 5.69
CA THR A 152 15.85 -16.92 5.28
C THR A 152 15.55 -16.97 3.78
N ASP A 153 15.93 -18.09 3.14
CA ASP A 153 15.72 -18.28 1.70
C ASP A 153 14.24 -18.42 1.32
N ASP A 154 13.42 -18.88 2.25
CA ASP A 154 11.99 -19.17 2.09
C ASP A 154 11.05 -18.11 2.69
N MET A 155 11.57 -17.01 3.19
CA MET A 155 10.83 -15.96 3.91
C MET A 155 10.06 -16.47 5.15
N SER A 156 10.47 -17.58 5.75
CA SER A 156 9.75 -18.19 6.87
C SER A 156 9.60 -17.26 8.09
N LYS A 157 10.59 -16.39 8.36
CA LYS A 157 10.49 -15.38 9.42
C LYS A 157 9.44 -14.32 9.09
N THR A 158 9.36 -13.91 7.84
CA THR A 158 8.36 -12.95 7.33
C THR A 158 6.96 -13.54 7.43
N GLU A 159 6.76 -14.76 6.98
CA GLU A 159 5.47 -15.47 7.09
C GLU A 159 5.00 -15.60 8.53
N ALA A 160 5.87 -16.09 9.41
CA ALA A 160 5.55 -16.20 10.82
C ALA A 160 5.24 -14.84 11.48
N PHE A 161 5.90 -13.77 11.06
CA PHE A 161 5.58 -12.41 11.51
C PHE A 161 4.20 -11.97 11.02
N LEU A 162 3.90 -12.14 9.73
CA LEU A 162 2.61 -11.82 9.13
C LEU A 162 1.46 -12.53 9.85
N ASP A 163 1.61 -13.84 10.08
CA ASP A 163 0.58 -14.66 10.74
C ASP A 163 0.25 -14.14 12.14
N ARG A 164 1.28 -13.76 12.92
CA ARG A 164 1.07 -13.13 14.23
C ARG A 164 0.34 -11.81 14.13
N ARG A 165 0.68 -10.94 13.17
CA ARG A 165 0.02 -9.63 12.99
C ARG A 165 -1.43 -9.77 12.55
N LEU A 166 -1.73 -10.72 11.65
CA LEU A 166 -3.10 -11.00 11.24
C LEU A 166 -3.94 -11.55 12.41
N ALA A 167 -3.35 -12.45 13.22
CA ALA A 167 -4.01 -12.98 14.42
C ALA A 167 -4.28 -11.89 15.47
N ASP A 168 -3.37 -10.93 15.64
CA ASP A 168 -3.57 -9.81 16.56
C ASP A 168 -4.75 -8.93 16.15
N ILE A 169 -4.88 -8.63 14.84
CA ILE A 169 -6.02 -7.86 14.33
C ILE A 169 -7.34 -8.63 14.50
N ALA A 170 -7.34 -9.92 14.28
CA ALA A 170 -8.54 -10.74 14.46
C ALA A 170 -9.06 -10.75 15.92
N LYS A 171 -8.17 -10.52 16.89
CA LYS A 171 -8.51 -10.44 18.33
C LYS A 171 -9.11 -9.07 18.75
N ILE A 172 -9.14 -8.04 17.87
CA ILE A 172 -9.62 -6.69 18.18
C ILE A 172 -11.15 -6.46 17.99
N PRO A 173 -12.06 -7.43 18.05
CA PRO A 173 -13.50 -7.14 17.93
C PRO A 173 -14.07 -6.30 19.08
N SER A 174 -13.45 -6.35 20.28
CA SER A 174 -13.98 -5.71 21.49
C SER A 174 -13.54 -4.26 21.74
N MET A 175 -12.46 -3.78 21.06
CA MET A 175 -11.98 -2.39 21.19
C MET A 175 -12.61 -1.41 20.18
N LYS A 176 -13.45 -1.87 19.26
CA LYS A 176 -14.05 -1.03 18.21
C LYS A 176 -15.04 0.03 18.72
N ARG A 177 -15.70 -0.22 19.86
CA ARG A 177 -16.74 0.69 20.39
C ARG A 177 -16.24 2.10 20.78
N PRO A 178 -15.13 2.29 21.52
CA PRO A 178 -14.74 3.64 21.94
C PRO A 178 -14.14 4.48 20.80
N PHE A 179 -13.48 3.87 19.83
CA PHE A 179 -12.88 4.59 18.70
C PHE A 179 -13.93 5.05 17.68
N ILE A 180 -14.97 4.23 17.47
CA ILE A 180 -16.14 4.57 16.62
C ILE A 180 -16.90 5.74 17.24
N ALA A 181 -17.14 5.71 18.55
CA ALA A 181 -17.82 6.80 19.26
C ALA A 181 -17.03 8.12 19.17
N ALA A 182 -15.71 8.09 19.31
CA ALA A 182 -14.85 9.27 19.20
C ALA A 182 -14.86 9.86 17.79
N ALA A 183 -14.79 9.02 16.75
CA ALA A 183 -14.82 9.46 15.35
C ALA A 183 -16.19 10.05 14.96
N GLN A 184 -17.29 9.44 15.40
CA GLN A 184 -18.65 9.95 15.20
C GLN A 184 -18.86 11.29 15.92
N THR A 185 -18.37 11.41 17.15
CA THR A 185 -18.45 12.67 17.92
C THR A 185 -17.64 13.79 17.26
N PHE A 186 -16.46 13.47 16.66
CA PHE A 186 -15.68 14.44 15.93
C PHE A 186 -16.40 14.90 14.65
N GLN A 187 -16.97 13.98 13.90
CA GLN A 187 -17.71 14.29 12.66
C GLN A 187 -18.95 15.12 12.94
N GLN A 188 -19.70 14.80 14.01
CA GLN A 188 -20.85 15.59 14.48
C GLN A 188 -20.43 17.01 14.88
N ARG A 189 -19.34 17.18 15.63
CA ARG A 189 -18.81 18.50 16.02
C ARG A 189 -18.38 19.35 14.82
N VAL A 190 -17.80 18.73 13.79
CA VAL A 190 -17.43 19.42 12.55
C VAL A 190 -18.68 19.88 11.78
N GLN A 191 -19.70 19.01 11.67
CA GLN A 191 -20.96 19.34 11.01
C GLN A 191 -21.74 20.43 11.77
N GLU A 192 -21.81 20.37 13.09
CA GLU A 192 -22.43 21.41 13.93
C GLU A 192 -21.72 22.76 13.84
N ARG A 193 -20.38 22.78 13.74
CA ARG A 193 -19.63 24.01 13.52
C ARG A 193 -19.88 24.60 12.14
N ALA A 194 -19.93 23.76 11.10
CA ALA A 194 -20.24 24.20 9.75
C ALA A 194 -21.66 24.76 9.62
N SER A 195 -22.66 24.12 10.23
CA SER A 195 -24.05 24.58 10.22
C SER A 195 -24.24 25.90 11.01
N ARG A 196 -23.59 26.05 12.19
CA ARG A 196 -23.59 27.30 12.96
C ARG A 196 -22.93 28.45 12.20
N PHE A 197 -21.86 28.16 11.45
CA PHE A 197 -21.19 29.15 10.62
C PHE A 197 -22.07 29.59 9.45
N ALA A 198 -22.71 28.64 8.76
CA ALA A 198 -23.66 28.93 7.67
C ALA A 198 -24.85 29.77 8.14
N GLN A 199 -25.41 29.43 9.30
CA GLN A 199 -26.54 30.17 9.91
C GLN A 199 -26.17 31.61 10.32
N LYS A 200 -24.94 31.79 10.83
CA LYS A 200 -24.40 33.10 11.19
C LYS A 200 -24.12 34.00 9.98
N MET A 201 -23.81 33.41 8.85
CA MET A 201 -23.64 34.12 7.56
C MET A 201 -24.98 34.47 6.93
N ALA A 202 -26.01 33.63 7.08
CA ALA A 202 -27.36 33.88 6.56
C ALA A 202 -28.08 35.02 7.33
N ASN A 203 -27.88 35.13 8.66
CA ASN A 203 -28.45 36.19 9.49
C ASN A 203 -27.74 37.56 9.42
N ARG A 204 -26.71 37.71 8.57
CA ARG A 204 -26.01 38.98 8.34
C ARG A 204 -26.41 39.67 7.03
N ARG A 205 -27.39 39.15 6.33
CA ARG A 205 -28.08 39.76 5.19
C ARG A 205 -29.43 40.32 5.65
#